data_942329dcd00af95c777db77cb0bf0eff
#
_entry.id   942329dcd00af95c777db77cb0bf0eff
#
_cell.length_a   1.000
_cell.length_b   1.000
_cell.length_c   1.000
_cell.angle_alpha   90.00
_cell.angle_beta   90.00
_cell.angle_gamma   90.00
#
_symmetry.space_group_name_H-M   'P 1'
#
loop_
_entity.id
_entity.type
_entity.pdbx_description
1 polymer ?
#
loop_
_entity_poly.entity_id
_entity_poly.type
_entity_poly.pdbx_seq_one_letter_code
_entity_poly.pdbx_strand_id
1 'polypeptide(L)'
;EVVEAFRESGNHPDWMVLTVIPVIPPDLRPMVQLDGGRFATSDLNDLYRRIINRNNRLKRLLELGAPDIIGMRNEKRMLQEAVDALIDNGRRGRPVTGPGNRALKSLSDMLKGKQGRFRQNLLGKRVDYSGRSVIVVGPELKIYQCGLPKEMAIELFKPFVMKELTASGRANNIKAAKKMVEKLEPEVWDVLEDVIKEHPVMLNRAPTLHRLGIQAFEPILVEGK
;
A
#
# COMPACT_ATOMS: atom_id res chain seq x y z
N GLU A 1 25.59 -18.37 26.48
CA GLU A 1 25.03 -17.18 25.79
C GLU A 1 23.66 -17.46 25.17
N VAL A 2 23.52 -18.37 24.16
CA VAL A 2 22.21 -18.68 23.53
C VAL A 2 21.22 -19.28 24.52
N VAL A 3 21.63 -20.29 25.29
CA VAL A 3 20.80 -20.94 26.31
C VAL A 3 20.39 -19.95 27.41
N GLU A 4 21.29 -19.09 27.79
CA GLU A 4 21.06 -18.06 28.78
C GLU A 4 20.02 -17.03 28.30
N ALA A 5 20.12 -16.61 27.03
CA ALA A 5 19.12 -15.72 26.39
C ALA A 5 17.71 -16.36 26.35
N PHE A 6 17.60 -17.66 26.09
CA PHE A 6 16.32 -18.37 26.17
C PHE A 6 15.77 -18.37 27.61
N ARG A 7 16.64 -18.64 28.60
CA ARG A 7 16.23 -18.64 30.01
C ARG A 7 15.77 -17.28 30.49
N GLU A 8 16.50 -16.22 30.14
CA GLU A 8 16.17 -14.84 30.55
C GLU A 8 14.93 -14.29 29.86
N SER A 9 14.74 -14.58 28.57
CA SER A 9 13.57 -14.11 27.81
C SER A 9 12.29 -14.86 28.11
N GLY A 10 12.34 -16.02 28.75
CA GLY A 10 11.18 -16.90 28.97
C GLY A 10 10.65 -17.57 27.71
N ASN A 11 11.36 -17.45 26.59
CA ASN A 11 10.99 -18.12 25.34
C ASN A 11 11.40 -19.61 25.39
N HIS A 12 10.52 -20.47 24.91
CA HIS A 12 10.80 -21.90 24.80
C HIS A 12 11.42 -22.23 23.42
N PRO A 13 12.51 -23.02 23.38
CA PRO A 13 13.16 -23.39 22.13
C PRO A 13 12.27 -24.16 21.14
N ASP A 14 11.31 -24.95 21.66
CA ASP A 14 10.35 -25.71 20.87
C ASP A 14 9.40 -24.81 20.05
N TRP A 15 9.19 -23.57 20.46
CA TRP A 15 8.40 -22.62 19.69
C TRP A 15 9.04 -22.25 18.33
N MET A 16 10.31 -22.53 18.13
CA MET A 16 10.98 -22.38 16.84
C MET A 16 10.54 -23.41 15.79
N VAL A 17 9.88 -24.50 16.22
CA VAL A 17 9.34 -25.53 15.34
C VAL A 17 7.85 -25.30 15.16
N LEU A 18 7.46 -24.97 13.94
CA LEU A 18 6.05 -24.73 13.61
C LEU A 18 5.31 -26.05 13.40
N THR A 19 4.27 -26.28 14.18
CA THR A 19 3.33 -27.42 13.99
C THR A 19 2.12 -26.99 13.17
N VAL A 20 1.75 -25.72 13.26
CA VAL A 20 0.65 -25.11 12.51
C VAL A 20 1.16 -23.84 11.84
N ILE A 21 0.90 -23.70 10.55
CA ILE A 21 1.27 -22.51 9.78
C ILE A 21 0.10 -21.54 9.77
N PRO A 22 0.26 -20.30 10.27
CA PRO A 22 -0.77 -19.31 10.22
C PRO A 22 -1.02 -18.83 8.77
N VAL A 23 -2.28 -18.64 8.44
CA VAL A 23 -2.71 -18.13 7.13
C VAL A 23 -3.22 -16.71 7.32
N ILE A 24 -2.66 -15.78 6.57
CA ILE A 24 -3.11 -14.38 6.64
C ILE A 24 -4.53 -14.24 6.06
N PRO A 25 -5.30 -13.25 6.53
CA PRO A 25 -6.66 -12.99 6.03
C PRO A 25 -6.72 -12.78 4.51
N PRO A 26 -7.84 -13.15 3.85
CA PRO A 26 -8.00 -13.00 2.40
C PRO A 26 -7.82 -11.58 1.87
N ASP A 27 -8.20 -10.56 2.63
CA ASP A 27 -8.04 -9.15 2.25
C ASP A 27 -6.58 -8.73 2.07
N LEU A 28 -5.65 -9.40 2.76
CA LEU A 28 -4.21 -9.15 2.63
C LEU A 28 -3.55 -9.92 1.47
N ARG A 29 -4.28 -10.88 0.87
CA ARG A 29 -3.88 -11.65 -0.30
C ARG A 29 -4.99 -11.74 -1.34
N PRO A 30 -5.45 -10.60 -1.87
CA PRO A 30 -6.65 -10.54 -2.68
C PRO A 30 -6.51 -11.31 -3.99
N MET A 31 -7.66 -11.83 -4.44
CA MET A 31 -7.85 -12.35 -5.80
C MET A 31 -8.87 -11.46 -6.50
N VAL A 32 -8.46 -10.77 -7.54
CA VAL A 32 -9.27 -9.79 -8.28
C VAL A 32 -9.56 -10.31 -9.67
N GLN A 33 -10.82 -10.24 -10.07
CA GLN A 33 -11.21 -10.55 -11.43
C GLN A 33 -10.90 -9.38 -12.35
N LEU A 34 -10.14 -9.65 -13.41
CA LEU A 34 -9.84 -8.71 -14.48
C LEU A 34 -10.89 -8.79 -15.59
N ASP A 35 -10.95 -7.75 -16.41
CA ASP A 35 -11.75 -7.76 -17.62
C ASP A 35 -11.38 -8.94 -18.50
N GLY A 36 -12.39 -9.67 -19.02
CA GLY A 36 -12.18 -10.88 -19.79
C GLY A 36 -12.11 -12.19 -19.01
N GLY A 37 -12.56 -12.21 -17.74
CA GLY A 37 -12.71 -13.43 -16.94
C GLY A 37 -11.42 -14.01 -16.40
N ARG A 38 -10.29 -13.29 -16.50
CA ARG A 38 -9.01 -13.67 -15.89
C ARG A 38 -8.95 -13.19 -14.46
N PHE A 39 -8.27 -13.96 -13.60
CA PHE A 39 -8.04 -13.59 -12.20
C PHE A 39 -6.58 -13.16 -11.99
N ALA A 40 -6.40 -11.98 -11.40
CA ALA A 40 -5.12 -11.58 -10.82
C ALA A 40 -5.12 -12.01 -9.36
N THR A 41 -4.12 -12.77 -8.96
CA THR A 41 -3.99 -13.28 -7.60
C THR A 41 -2.66 -12.84 -6.99
N SER A 42 -2.66 -12.69 -5.67
CA SER A 42 -1.43 -12.44 -4.92
C SER A 42 -0.50 -13.66 -5.01
N ASP A 43 0.80 -13.42 -5.08
CA ASP A 43 1.83 -14.47 -5.06
C ASP A 43 1.73 -15.37 -3.82
N LEU A 44 1.26 -14.83 -2.69
CA LEU A 44 1.05 -15.60 -1.46
C LEU A 44 0.03 -16.73 -1.62
N ASN A 45 -1.03 -16.53 -2.41
CA ASN A 45 -2.01 -17.58 -2.66
C ASN A 45 -1.36 -18.79 -3.35
N ASP A 46 -0.40 -18.55 -4.23
CA ASP A 46 0.32 -19.62 -4.92
C ASP A 46 1.28 -20.36 -3.97
N LEU A 47 1.94 -19.62 -3.09
CA LEU A 47 2.81 -20.22 -2.07
C LEU A 47 2.01 -21.04 -1.05
N TYR A 48 0.86 -20.57 -0.57
CA TYR A 48 -0.03 -21.34 0.31
C TYR A 48 -0.57 -22.60 -0.38
N ARG A 49 -0.99 -22.47 -1.63
CA ARG A 49 -1.47 -23.62 -2.42
C ARG A 49 -0.42 -24.70 -2.56
N ARG A 50 0.85 -24.34 -2.76
CA ARG A 50 1.97 -25.28 -2.83
C ARG A 50 2.13 -26.04 -1.52
N ILE A 51 2.06 -25.36 -0.39
CA ILE A 51 2.13 -25.98 0.94
C ILE A 51 0.99 -26.95 1.15
N ILE A 52 -0.25 -26.54 0.87
CA ILE A 52 -1.43 -27.39 1.05
C ILE A 52 -1.32 -28.65 0.19
N ASN A 53 -0.94 -28.52 -1.08
CA ASN A 53 -0.79 -29.65 -1.99
C ASN A 53 0.29 -30.62 -1.51
N ARG A 54 1.45 -30.13 -1.04
CA ARG A 54 2.53 -30.94 -0.49
C ARG A 54 2.12 -31.63 0.80
N ASN A 55 1.44 -30.91 1.67
CA ASN A 55 0.94 -31.47 2.92
C ASN A 55 -0.10 -32.59 2.68
N ASN A 56 -1.04 -32.38 1.78
CA ASN A 56 -2.04 -33.39 1.42
C ASN A 56 -1.39 -34.65 0.80
N ARG A 57 -0.39 -34.45 -0.03
CA ARG A 57 0.36 -35.56 -0.62
C ARG A 57 1.13 -36.36 0.43
N LEU A 58 1.82 -35.67 1.35
CA LEU A 58 2.50 -36.31 2.47
C LEU A 58 1.52 -37.09 3.35
N LYS A 59 0.36 -36.48 3.67
CA LYS A 59 -0.67 -37.13 4.47
C LYS A 59 -1.16 -38.45 3.84
N ARG A 60 -1.44 -38.42 2.54
CA ARG A 60 -1.82 -39.64 1.81
C ARG A 60 -0.75 -40.75 1.84
N LEU A 61 0.51 -40.36 1.73
CA LEU A 61 1.62 -41.34 1.81
C LEU A 61 1.74 -41.96 3.21
N LEU A 62 1.52 -41.19 4.26
CA LEU A 62 1.48 -41.65 5.64
C LEU A 62 0.30 -42.61 5.88
N GLU A 63 -0.90 -42.30 5.37
CA GLU A 63 -2.10 -43.14 5.47
C GLU A 63 -1.95 -44.47 4.74
N LEU A 64 -1.24 -44.50 3.62
CA LEU A 64 -0.96 -45.71 2.85
C LEU A 64 0.13 -46.62 3.47
N GLY A 65 0.76 -46.21 4.57
CA GLY A 65 1.83 -46.96 5.21
C GLY A 65 3.05 -47.19 4.30
N ALA A 66 3.29 -46.27 3.35
CA ALA A 66 4.39 -46.40 2.41
C ALA A 66 5.74 -46.48 3.15
N PRO A 67 6.67 -47.38 2.70
CA PRO A 67 7.95 -47.49 3.37
C PRO A 67 8.74 -46.21 3.36
N ASP A 68 9.32 -45.87 4.50
CA ASP A 68 9.94 -44.59 4.85
C ASP A 68 11.13 -44.19 3.95
N ILE A 69 11.51 -45.08 3.04
CA ILE A 69 12.88 -45.10 2.52
C ILE A 69 13.19 -44.13 1.40
N ILE A 70 12.23 -43.71 0.56
CA ILE A 70 12.57 -42.79 -0.55
C ILE A 70 11.50 -41.71 -0.79
N GLY A 71 10.23 -42.09 -0.83
CA GLY A 71 9.15 -41.14 -1.17
C GLY A 71 8.83 -40.18 -0.03
N MET A 72 8.77 -40.65 1.19
CA MET A 72 8.36 -39.90 2.37
C MET A 72 9.39 -38.85 2.80
N ARG A 73 10.68 -39.17 2.76
CA ARG A 73 11.77 -38.24 3.04
C ARG A 73 11.77 -37.10 2.03
N ASN A 74 11.55 -37.41 0.76
CA ASN A 74 11.52 -36.41 -0.29
C ASN A 74 10.32 -35.47 -0.16
N GLU A 75 9.12 -36.02 0.14
CA GLU A 75 7.93 -35.19 0.36
C GLU A 75 8.04 -34.31 1.62
N LYS A 76 8.63 -34.82 2.71
CA LYS A 76 8.94 -34.00 3.90
C LYS A 76 9.89 -32.85 3.56
N ARG A 77 10.96 -33.12 2.80
CA ARG A 77 11.90 -32.13 2.33
C ARG A 77 11.20 -31.07 1.42
N MET A 78 10.37 -31.53 0.50
CA MET A 78 9.64 -30.63 -0.43
C MET A 78 8.60 -29.78 0.30
N LEU A 79 7.96 -30.29 1.34
CA LEU A 79 7.07 -29.53 2.22
C LEU A 79 7.85 -28.44 2.97
N GLN A 80 9.02 -28.82 3.54
CA GLN A 80 9.90 -27.86 4.20
C GLN A 80 10.36 -26.75 3.24
N GLU A 81 10.76 -27.10 2.02
CA GLU A 81 11.12 -26.10 0.99
C GLU A 81 9.96 -25.18 0.63
N ALA A 82 8.75 -25.69 0.58
CA ALA A 82 7.56 -24.87 0.32
C ALA A 82 7.28 -23.88 1.47
N VAL A 83 7.47 -24.30 2.71
CA VAL A 83 7.34 -23.42 3.89
C VAL A 83 8.45 -22.38 3.93
N ASP A 84 9.68 -22.75 3.66
CA ASP A 84 10.82 -21.84 3.57
C ASP A 84 10.57 -20.75 2.51
N ALA A 85 10.03 -21.13 1.35
CA ALA A 85 9.67 -20.21 0.29
C ALA A 85 8.52 -19.25 0.68
N LEU A 86 7.55 -19.69 1.48
CA LEU A 86 6.49 -18.83 1.99
C LEU A 86 7.05 -17.75 2.93
N ILE A 87 7.97 -18.11 3.80
CA ILE A 87 8.54 -17.20 4.79
C ILE A 87 9.53 -16.23 4.15
N ASP A 88 10.52 -16.74 3.43
CA ASP A 88 11.56 -15.94 2.77
C ASP A 88 12.05 -16.64 1.49
N ASN A 89 11.42 -16.33 0.38
CA ASN A 89 11.70 -16.97 -0.90
C ASN A 89 13.10 -16.58 -1.42
N GLY A 90 13.91 -17.56 -1.73
CA GLY A 90 15.28 -17.38 -2.22
C GLY A 90 16.38 -17.33 -1.14
N ARG A 91 16.03 -17.42 0.15
CA ARG A 91 17.01 -17.48 1.22
C ARG A 91 17.79 -18.82 1.22
N ARG A 92 17.13 -19.91 0.86
CA ARG A 92 17.73 -21.25 0.70
C ARG A 92 17.58 -21.72 -0.75
N GLY A 93 18.66 -21.69 -1.49
CA GLY A 93 18.69 -22.18 -2.86
C GLY A 93 18.01 -21.28 -3.88
N ARG A 94 17.52 -21.86 -4.97
CA ARG A 94 16.87 -21.10 -6.03
C ARG A 94 15.48 -20.65 -5.60
N PRO A 95 15.13 -19.36 -5.84
CA PRO A 95 13.81 -18.88 -5.51
C PRO A 95 12.73 -19.60 -6.35
N VAL A 96 11.58 -19.79 -5.73
CA VAL A 96 10.38 -20.26 -6.44
C VAL A 96 9.88 -19.15 -7.36
N THR A 97 9.69 -19.48 -8.62
CA THR A 97 9.27 -18.53 -9.66
C THR A 97 7.85 -18.79 -10.13
N GLY A 98 7.20 -17.74 -10.58
CA GLY A 98 5.92 -17.74 -11.26
C GLY A 98 6.07 -17.63 -12.78
N PRO A 99 4.98 -17.29 -13.49
CA PRO A 99 5.01 -17.03 -14.92
C PRO A 99 6.04 -15.96 -15.28
N GLY A 100 6.77 -16.18 -16.37
CA GLY A 100 7.83 -15.26 -16.82
C GLY A 100 9.10 -15.32 -15.99
N ASN A 101 9.34 -16.41 -15.28
CA ASN A 101 10.54 -16.64 -14.44
C ASN A 101 10.78 -15.58 -13.33
N ARG A 102 9.74 -14.84 -12.96
CA ARG A 102 9.77 -13.86 -11.86
C ARG A 102 9.69 -14.58 -10.52
N ALA A 103 10.58 -14.26 -9.58
CA ALA A 103 10.51 -14.77 -8.21
C ALA A 103 9.20 -14.35 -7.53
N LEU A 104 8.54 -15.29 -6.86
CA LEU A 104 7.32 -15.01 -6.11
C LEU A 104 7.64 -14.22 -4.84
N LYS A 105 6.78 -13.25 -4.53
CA LYS A 105 6.91 -12.39 -3.36
C LYS A 105 6.47 -13.12 -2.10
N SER A 106 7.41 -13.37 -1.19
CA SER A 106 7.18 -14.05 0.09
C SER A 106 6.65 -13.12 1.18
N LEU A 107 6.31 -13.67 2.36
CA LEU A 107 5.91 -12.87 3.54
C LEU A 107 7.00 -11.87 3.95
N SER A 108 8.26 -12.30 3.94
CA SER A 108 9.41 -11.44 4.26
C SER A 108 9.52 -10.26 3.28
N ASP A 109 9.29 -10.50 1.98
CA ASP A 109 9.33 -9.46 0.95
C ASP A 109 8.19 -8.44 1.08
N MET A 110 7.09 -8.82 1.69
CA MET A 110 6.00 -7.91 2.02
C MET A 110 6.36 -6.90 3.11
N LEU A 111 7.35 -7.21 3.93
CA LEU A 111 7.82 -6.36 5.03
C LEU A 111 9.07 -5.55 4.68
N LYS A 112 9.93 -6.11 3.82
CA LYS A 112 11.24 -5.55 3.43
C LYS A 112 11.13 -4.48 2.35
N GLY A 113 12.15 -3.61 2.33
CA GLY A 113 12.40 -2.67 1.23
C GLY A 113 11.46 -1.48 1.16
N LYS A 114 11.57 -0.72 0.07
CA LYS A 114 10.80 0.52 -0.15
C LYS A 114 9.30 0.28 -0.31
N GLN A 115 8.93 -0.87 -0.86
CA GLN A 115 7.55 -1.27 -1.10
C GLN A 115 7.00 -2.19 0.00
N GLY A 116 7.80 -2.44 1.04
CA GLY A 116 7.39 -3.21 2.20
C GLY A 116 6.42 -2.43 3.10
N ARG A 117 5.71 -3.17 3.93
CA ARG A 117 4.68 -2.61 4.82
C ARG A 117 5.20 -1.52 5.75
N PHE A 118 6.42 -1.68 6.27
CA PHE A 118 7.01 -0.69 7.17
C PHE A 118 7.23 0.66 6.48
N ARG A 119 7.87 0.69 5.33
CA ARG A 119 8.21 1.94 4.65
C ARG A 119 7.04 2.54 3.86
N GLN A 120 6.16 1.71 3.33
CA GLN A 120 5.07 2.18 2.46
C GLN A 120 3.80 2.55 3.24
N ASN A 121 3.50 1.89 4.35
CA ASN A 121 2.23 2.03 5.04
C ASN A 121 2.33 2.45 6.51
N LEU A 122 3.46 2.21 7.19
CA LEU A 122 3.64 2.54 8.60
C LEU A 122 4.42 3.83 8.82
N LEU A 123 5.59 3.98 8.20
CA LEU A 123 6.39 5.20 8.31
C LEU A 123 5.86 6.38 7.51
N GLY A 124 5.02 6.11 6.52
CA GLY A 124 4.35 7.10 5.72
C GLY A 124 3.10 6.50 5.08
N LYS A 125 2.06 7.32 4.93
CA LYS A 125 0.81 6.94 4.30
C LYS A 125 0.46 7.94 3.21
N ARG A 126 -0.31 7.50 2.22
CA ARG A 126 -0.98 8.43 1.31
C ARG A 126 -2.08 9.15 2.08
N VAL A 127 -2.14 10.45 1.91
CA VAL A 127 -3.13 11.30 2.58
C VAL A 127 -4.02 11.96 1.54
N ASP A 128 -5.28 12.23 1.94
CA ASP A 128 -6.22 12.99 1.15
C ASP A 128 -5.83 14.47 1.14
N TYR A 129 -6.43 15.24 0.23
CA TYR A 129 -6.19 16.67 0.05
C TYR A 129 -4.70 17.00 -0.18
N SER A 130 -4.05 16.17 -0.95
CA SER A 130 -2.67 16.34 -1.38
C SER A 130 -2.53 15.99 -2.85
N GLY A 131 -1.56 16.60 -3.51
CA GLY A 131 -1.32 16.38 -4.93
C GLY A 131 0.16 16.53 -5.27
N ARG A 132 0.50 16.13 -6.48
CA ARG A 132 1.84 16.30 -7.03
C ARG A 132 1.75 16.78 -8.46
N SER A 133 2.57 17.78 -8.78
CA SER A 133 2.67 18.30 -10.13
C SER A 133 4.09 18.79 -10.42
N VAL A 134 4.34 19.14 -11.66
CA VAL A 134 5.58 19.78 -12.07
C VAL A 134 5.58 21.23 -11.62
N ILE A 135 6.73 21.72 -11.17
CA ILE A 135 6.90 23.14 -10.84
C ILE A 135 7.54 23.89 -12.02
N VAL A 136 7.00 25.05 -12.32
CA VAL A 136 7.48 25.94 -13.37
C VAL A 136 7.67 27.34 -12.81
N VAL A 137 8.39 28.17 -13.53
CA VAL A 137 8.56 29.57 -13.16
C VAL A 137 7.27 30.36 -13.33
N GLY A 138 7.02 31.31 -12.40
CA GLY A 138 5.90 32.24 -12.47
C GLY A 138 6.38 33.67 -12.20
N PRO A 139 6.82 34.40 -13.22
CA PRO A 139 7.42 35.74 -13.04
C PRO A 139 6.45 36.78 -12.49
N GLU A 140 5.16 36.53 -12.62
CA GLU A 140 4.09 37.43 -12.12
C GLU A 140 3.78 37.22 -10.63
N LEU A 141 4.28 36.11 -10.04
CA LEU A 141 3.99 35.77 -8.66
C LEU A 141 4.93 36.50 -7.69
N LYS A 142 4.36 36.97 -6.58
CA LYS A 142 5.15 37.47 -5.46
C LYS A 142 5.87 36.31 -4.73
N ILE A 143 6.90 36.64 -3.97
CA ILE A 143 7.74 35.61 -3.31
C ILE A 143 6.99 34.69 -2.35
N TYR A 144 5.88 35.13 -1.80
CA TYR A 144 5.03 34.38 -0.89
C TYR A 144 3.84 33.68 -1.58
N GLN A 145 3.73 33.82 -2.91
CA GLN A 145 2.62 33.29 -3.69
C GLN A 145 3.03 32.05 -4.48
N CYS A 146 2.07 31.15 -4.70
CA CYS A 146 2.21 30.03 -5.62
C CYS A 146 0.98 29.93 -6.53
N GLY A 147 1.21 29.62 -7.80
CA GLY A 147 0.15 29.34 -8.75
C GLY A 147 -0.30 27.87 -8.63
N LEU A 148 -1.59 27.66 -8.42
CA LEU A 148 -2.20 26.34 -8.45
C LEU A 148 -3.16 26.20 -9.63
N PRO A 149 -3.10 25.11 -10.41
CA PRO A 149 -4.14 24.80 -11.39
C PRO A 149 -5.51 24.70 -10.73
N LYS A 150 -6.53 25.24 -11.36
CA LYS A 150 -7.90 25.26 -10.85
C LYS A 150 -8.42 23.87 -10.50
N GLU A 151 -8.12 22.86 -11.34
CA GLU A 151 -8.52 21.47 -11.12
C GLU A 151 -7.89 20.86 -9.86
N MET A 152 -6.62 21.16 -9.58
CA MET A 152 -5.97 20.74 -8.33
C MET A 152 -6.53 21.47 -7.12
N ALA A 153 -6.74 22.79 -7.24
CA ALA A 153 -7.23 23.60 -6.14
C ALA A 153 -8.60 23.14 -5.65
N ILE A 154 -9.52 22.79 -6.55
CA ILE A 154 -10.86 22.34 -6.17
C ILE A 154 -10.83 21.03 -5.38
N GLU A 155 -9.94 20.10 -5.73
CA GLU A 155 -9.79 18.84 -4.98
C GLU A 155 -9.12 19.05 -3.62
N LEU A 156 -8.12 19.95 -3.53
CA LEU A 156 -7.45 20.26 -2.27
C LEU A 156 -8.39 20.98 -1.28
N PHE A 157 -9.18 21.90 -1.75
CA PHE A 157 -10.08 22.74 -0.93
C PHE A 157 -11.53 22.24 -0.88
N LYS A 158 -11.81 21.06 -1.41
CA LYS A 158 -13.16 20.49 -1.50
C LYS A 158 -14.00 20.59 -0.21
N PRO A 159 -13.48 20.22 0.98
CA PRO A 159 -14.24 20.34 2.22
C PRO A 159 -14.61 21.78 2.58
N PHE A 160 -13.69 22.71 2.37
CA PHE A 160 -13.89 24.12 2.69
C PHE A 160 -14.91 24.76 1.74
N VAL A 161 -14.81 24.44 0.45
CA VAL A 161 -15.77 24.90 -0.57
C VAL A 161 -17.18 24.35 -0.27
N MET A 162 -17.30 23.07 0.07
CA MET A 162 -18.60 22.48 0.44
C MET A 162 -19.18 23.12 1.71
N LYS A 163 -18.35 23.45 2.69
CA LYS A 163 -18.76 24.17 3.90
C LYS A 163 -19.32 25.54 3.53
N GLU A 164 -18.59 26.30 2.74
CA GLU A 164 -18.97 27.66 2.37
C GLU A 164 -20.20 27.71 1.47
N LEU A 165 -20.35 26.78 0.52
CA LEU A 165 -21.56 26.63 -0.29
C LEU A 165 -22.81 26.36 0.56
N THR A 166 -22.66 25.60 1.64
CA THR A 166 -23.76 25.30 2.55
C THR A 166 -24.03 26.49 3.48
N ALA A 167 -23.01 27.16 3.97
CA ALA A 167 -23.13 28.34 4.85
C ALA A 167 -23.73 29.56 4.14
N SER A 168 -23.35 29.78 2.88
CA SER A 168 -23.92 30.88 2.05
C SER A 168 -25.34 30.60 1.54
N GLY A 169 -25.90 29.42 1.81
CA GLY A 169 -27.25 29.04 1.35
C GLY A 169 -27.34 28.70 -0.15
N ARG A 170 -26.21 28.66 -0.87
CA ARG A 170 -26.18 28.25 -2.29
C ARG A 170 -26.45 26.76 -2.46
N ALA A 171 -26.15 25.95 -1.45
CA ALA A 171 -26.50 24.53 -1.40
C ALA A 171 -27.37 24.24 -0.17
N ASN A 172 -28.48 23.54 -0.37
CA ASN A 172 -29.41 23.18 0.70
C ASN A 172 -28.86 22.17 1.70
N ASN A 173 -27.90 21.36 1.30
CA ASN A 173 -27.25 20.35 2.13
C ASN A 173 -25.88 19.94 1.56
N ILE A 174 -25.10 19.22 2.35
CA ILE A 174 -23.76 18.76 1.97
C ILE A 174 -23.80 17.89 0.70
N LYS A 175 -24.85 17.10 0.50
CA LYS A 175 -25.00 16.24 -0.69
C LYS A 175 -25.21 17.07 -1.96
N ALA A 176 -25.97 18.16 -1.87
CA ALA A 176 -26.15 19.11 -2.97
C ALA A 176 -24.83 19.84 -3.26
N ALA A 177 -24.13 20.32 -2.22
CA ALA A 177 -22.82 20.98 -2.36
C ALA A 177 -21.80 20.06 -3.05
N LYS A 178 -21.73 18.79 -2.65
CA LYS A 178 -20.86 17.80 -3.29
C LYS A 178 -21.17 17.65 -4.78
N LYS A 179 -22.45 17.59 -5.15
CA LYS A 179 -22.89 17.47 -6.55
C LYS A 179 -22.54 18.72 -7.38
N MET A 180 -22.65 19.93 -6.78
CA MET A 180 -22.25 21.16 -7.43
C MET A 180 -20.74 21.20 -7.70
N VAL A 181 -19.92 20.79 -6.71
CA VAL A 181 -18.47 20.68 -6.86
C VAL A 181 -18.09 19.64 -7.93
N GLU A 182 -18.72 18.48 -7.97
CA GLU A 182 -18.49 17.46 -8.99
C GLU A 182 -18.86 17.90 -10.40
N LYS A 183 -19.84 18.78 -10.54
CA LYS A 183 -20.27 19.36 -11.82
C LYS A 183 -19.47 20.59 -12.22
N LEU A 184 -18.62 21.12 -11.35
CA LEU A 184 -17.83 22.32 -11.59
C LEU A 184 -18.69 23.53 -11.98
N GLU A 185 -19.80 23.75 -11.25
CA GLU A 185 -20.70 24.85 -11.50
C GLU A 185 -19.98 26.20 -11.32
N PRO A 186 -20.35 27.28 -12.05
CA PRO A 186 -19.67 28.58 -11.99
C PRO A 186 -19.56 29.17 -10.59
N GLU A 187 -20.59 28.98 -9.76
CA GLU A 187 -20.63 29.46 -8.38
C GLU A 187 -19.57 28.83 -7.48
N VAL A 188 -19.10 27.62 -7.83
CA VAL A 188 -18.06 26.91 -7.09
C VAL A 188 -16.71 27.63 -7.23
N TRP A 189 -16.46 28.22 -8.39
CA TRP A 189 -15.21 28.93 -8.65
C TRP A 189 -15.11 30.22 -7.85
N ASP A 190 -16.21 30.96 -7.72
CA ASP A 190 -16.26 32.18 -6.92
C ASP A 190 -15.97 31.86 -5.44
N VAL A 191 -16.62 30.81 -4.91
CA VAL A 191 -16.40 30.36 -3.54
C VAL A 191 -14.98 29.86 -3.34
N LEU A 192 -14.42 29.13 -4.31
CA LEU A 192 -13.04 28.64 -4.24
C LEU A 192 -12.05 29.81 -4.18
N GLU A 193 -12.24 30.86 -4.95
CA GLU A 193 -11.38 32.04 -4.95
C GLU A 193 -11.36 32.75 -3.59
N ASP A 194 -12.51 32.81 -2.91
CA ASP A 194 -12.58 33.39 -1.57
C ASP A 194 -11.96 32.49 -0.51
N VAL A 195 -12.22 31.17 -0.56
CA VAL A 195 -11.66 30.19 0.38
C VAL A 195 -10.14 30.15 0.32
N ILE A 196 -9.55 30.26 -0.85
CA ILE A 196 -8.10 30.20 -1.06
C ILE A 196 -7.37 31.35 -0.35
N LYS A 197 -7.97 32.50 -0.26
CA LYS A 197 -7.36 33.70 0.38
C LYS A 197 -7.05 33.49 1.86
N GLU A 198 -7.80 32.62 2.53
CA GLU A 198 -7.67 32.38 3.96
C GLU A 198 -6.83 31.12 4.29
N HIS A 199 -6.50 30.33 3.28
CA HIS A 199 -5.92 29.00 3.48
C HIS A 199 -4.62 28.82 2.68
N PRO A 200 -3.46 29.10 3.29
CA PRO A 200 -2.18 28.86 2.63
C PRO A 200 -1.96 27.34 2.40
N VAL A 201 -1.22 27.02 1.36
CA VAL A 201 -0.83 25.64 1.03
C VAL A 201 0.62 25.39 1.38
N MET A 202 0.93 24.16 1.80
CA MET A 202 2.30 23.74 2.02
C MET A 202 2.84 23.07 0.77
N LEU A 203 3.94 23.60 0.24
CA LEU A 203 4.66 23.03 -0.89
C LEU A 203 5.93 22.33 -0.42
N ASN A 204 6.16 21.14 -0.94
CA ASN A 204 7.36 20.35 -0.69
C ASN A 204 8.07 20.06 -2.01
N ARG A 205 9.36 20.36 -2.09
CA ARG A 205 10.21 19.95 -3.19
C ARG A 205 11.08 18.75 -2.79
N ALA A 206 11.00 17.67 -3.55
CA ALA A 206 11.89 16.52 -3.36
C ALA A 206 13.28 16.75 -4.02
N PRO A 207 14.38 16.33 -3.40
CA PRO A 207 14.51 15.73 -2.08
C PRO A 207 14.38 16.73 -0.93
N THR A 208 13.67 16.36 0.14
CA THR A 208 13.52 17.21 1.33
C THR A 208 14.74 17.01 2.24
N LEU A 209 15.78 17.83 2.06
CA LEU A 209 17.05 17.73 2.79
C LEU A 209 17.06 18.51 4.11
N HIS A 210 16.28 19.56 4.21
CA HIS A 210 16.19 20.41 5.39
C HIS A 210 14.79 21.05 5.48
N ARG A 211 14.51 21.71 6.61
CA ARG A 211 13.19 22.30 6.89
C ARG A 211 12.68 23.28 5.84
N LEU A 212 13.56 23.99 5.13
CA LEU A 212 13.18 24.90 4.06
C LEU A 212 12.73 24.21 2.77
N GLY A 213 12.84 22.89 2.68
CA GLY A 213 12.25 22.10 1.61
C GLY A 213 10.73 22.00 1.68
N ILE A 214 10.13 22.42 2.82
CA ILE A 214 8.68 22.50 3.02
C ILE A 214 8.35 23.93 3.45
N GLN A 215 7.58 24.65 2.65
CA GLN A 215 7.22 26.04 2.90
C GLN A 215 5.74 26.27 2.61
N ALA A 216 5.14 27.22 3.33
CA ALA A 216 3.76 27.64 3.09
C ALA A 216 3.72 28.84 2.14
N PHE A 217 2.78 28.80 1.22
CA PHE A 217 2.55 29.85 0.22
C PHE A 217 1.07 30.19 0.14
N GLU A 218 0.78 31.43 -0.22
CA GLU A 218 -0.57 31.85 -0.58
C GLU A 218 -0.89 31.37 -2.00
N PRO A 219 -1.93 30.53 -2.18
CA PRO A 219 -2.26 30.03 -3.50
C PRO A 219 -3.00 31.07 -4.34
N ILE A 220 -2.67 31.10 -5.62
CA ILE A 220 -3.39 31.84 -6.65
C ILE A 220 -3.86 30.85 -7.70
N LEU A 221 -5.09 30.99 -8.18
CA LEU A 221 -5.63 30.15 -9.24
C LEU A 221 -5.01 30.52 -10.58
N VAL A 222 -4.51 29.50 -11.26
CA VAL A 222 -3.98 29.60 -12.62
C VAL A 222 -4.84 28.75 -13.55
N GLU A 223 -5.20 29.32 -14.71
CA GLU A 223 -5.87 28.58 -15.77
C GLU A 223 -4.89 27.71 -16.51
N GLY A 224 -5.25 26.47 -16.70
CA GLY A 224 -4.42 25.46 -17.36
C GLY A 224 -4.47 24.11 -16.64
N LYS A 225 -3.98 23.10 -17.34
CA LYS A 225 -3.83 21.73 -16.81
C LYS A 225 -2.48 21.55 -16.17
#